data_5a4645d3f82d8f305937f9df4d3598ed
#
_entry.id   5a4645d3f82d8f305937f9df4d3598ed
#
_cell.length_a   1.000
_cell.length_b   1.000
_cell.length_c   1.000
_cell.angle_alpha   90.00
_cell.angle_beta   90.00
_cell.angle_gamma   90.00
#
_symmetry.space_group_name_H-M   'P 1'
#
loop_
_entity.id
_entity.type
_entity.pdbx_description
1 polymer ?
#
loop_
_entity_poly.entity_id
_entity_poly.type
_entity_poly.pdbx_seq_one_letter_code
_entity_poly.pdbx_strand_id
1 'polypeptide(L)'
;RAIEAAKLKEVIEEFPEGLETPIGERGVKLSGGQKQRLSIARIFLKNPSILILDEATSALDTQTEQFIQNSFDELSKGRTTLVIAHRLATIKNVDRIIVVTPDGIVEQGTHKELLEKNGHYAELYYAQFGK
;
A
#
# COMPACT_ATOMS: atom_id res chain seq x y z
N ARG A 1 12.59 -0.14 16.66
CA ARG A 1 12.33 0.99 15.73
C ARG A 1 11.44 0.57 14.56
N ALA A 2 11.82 -0.42 13.71
CA ALA A 2 10.98 -0.89 12.59
C ALA A 2 9.66 -1.53 13.06
N ILE A 3 9.68 -2.30 14.12
CA ILE A 3 8.51 -2.92 14.77
C ILE A 3 7.55 -1.85 15.32
N GLU A 4 8.07 -0.81 15.93
CA GLU A 4 7.28 0.33 16.43
C GLU A 4 6.66 1.12 15.27
N ALA A 5 7.44 1.39 14.24
CA ALA A 5 6.96 2.06 13.01
C ALA A 5 5.83 1.28 12.33
N ALA A 6 5.87 -0.05 12.39
CA ALA A 6 4.83 -0.93 11.88
C ALA A 6 3.70 -1.23 12.89
N LYS A 7 3.71 -0.62 14.08
CA LYS A 7 2.75 -0.87 15.18
C LYS A 7 2.56 -2.37 15.49
N LEU A 8 3.66 -3.11 15.54
CA LEU A 8 3.67 -4.54 15.86
C LEU A 8 4.15 -4.83 17.29
N LYS A 9 4.57 -3.82 18.05
CA LYS A 9 5.18 -4.00 19.36
C LYS A 9 4.28 -4.81 20.29
N GLU A 10 3.04 -4.37 20.48
CA GLU A 10 2.07 -5.05 21.36
C GLU A 10 1.81 -6.49 20.91
N VAL A 11 1.66 -6.72 19.60
CA VAL A 11 1.45 -8.06 19.04
C VAL A 11 2.63 -8.99 19.33
N ILE A 12 3.85 -8.48 19.23
CA ILE A 12 5.06 -9.29 19.48
C ILE A 12 5.26 -9.56 20.98
N GLU A 13 4.89 -8.61 21.84
CA GLU A 13 4.94 -8.78 23.30
C GLU A 13 3.96 -9.86 23.81
N GLU A 14 2.89 -10.14 23.09
CA GLU A 14 1.96 -11.23 23.37
C GLU A 14 2.49 -12.61 22.93
N PHE A 15 3.53 -12.67 22.12
CA PHE A 15 4.08 -13.94 21.65
C PHE A 15 5.01 -14.60 22.70
N PRO A 16 4.96 -15.94 22.82
CA PRO A 16 5.72 -16.69 23.85
C PRO A 16 7.23 -16.40 23.82
N GLU A 17 7.80 -16.23 22.65
CA GLU A 17 9.24 -16.03 22.43
C GLU A 17 9.54 -14.64 21.78
N GLY A 18 8.59 -13.70 21.87
CA GLY A 18 8.74 -12.37 21.28
C GLY A 18 9.13 -12.42 19.81
N LEU A 19 10.23 -11.78 19.44
CA LEU A 19 10.73 -11.73 18.06
C LEU A 19 11.22 -13.08 17.51
N GLU A 20 11.58 -14.02 18.37
CA GLU A 20 12.06 -15.37 18.00
C GLU A 20 10.91 -16.35 17.81
N THR A 21 9.68 -15.93 18.03
CA THR A 21 8.49 -16.79 17.87
C THR A 21 8.35 -17.25 16.42
N PRO A 22 8.31 -18.58 16.18
CA PRO A 22 8.03 -19.11 14.86
C PRO A 22 6.64 -18.70 14.36
N ILE A 23 6.55 -18.18 13.14
CA ILE A 23 5.29 -17.81 12.50
C ILE A 23 5.06 -18.64 11.24
N GLY A 24 3.80 -18.88 10.87
CA GLY A 24 3.42 -19.62 9.68
C GLY A 24 2.69 -20.92 9.99
N GLU A 25 2.80 -21.91 9.10
CA GLU A 25 2.03 -23.18 9.23
C GLU A 25 2.34 -23.98 10.49
N ARG A 26 3.59 -23.93 10.97
CA ARG A 26 4.06 -24.66 12.16
C ARG A 26 4.24 -23.77 13.40
N GLY A 27 3.82 -22.53 13.33
CA GLY A 27 3.95 -21.56 14.41
C GLY A 27 2.67 -20.75 14.62
N VAL A 28 2.83 -19.55 15.22
CA VAL A 28 1.71 -18.64 15.45
C VAL A 28 1.16 -18.12 14.10
N LYS A 29 -0.16 -18.18 13.96
CA LYS A 29 -0.84 -17.65 12.78
C LYS A 29 -1.09 -16.14 12.95
N LEU A 30 -0.59 -15.38 12.00
CA LEU A 30 -0.84 -13.94 11.92
C LEU A 30 -2.14 -13.65 11.17
N SER A 31 -2.89 -12.62 11.59
CA SER A 31 -3.99 -12.06 10.81
C SER A 31 -3.47 -11.42 9.51
N GLY A 32 -4.38 -11.15 8.54
CA GLY A 32 -4.01 -10.47 7.29
C GLY A 32 -3.37 -9.10 7.53
N GLY A 33 -3.93 -8.31 8.46
CA GLY A 33 -3.38 -7.02 8.85
C GLY A 33 -2.01 -7.12 9.52
N GLN A 34 -1.80 -8.11 10.39
CA GLN A 34 -0.51 -8.37 11.05
C GLN A 34 0.56 -8.78 10.03
N LYS A 35 0.22 -9.62 9.04
CA LYS A 35 1.12 -9.99 7.93
C LYS A 35 1.55 -8.77 7.12
N GLN A 36 0.63 -7.87 6.79
CA GLN A 36 0.94 -6.64 6.08
C GLN A 36 1.82 -5.70 6.89
N ARG A 37 1.54 -5.52 8.18
CA ARG A 37 2.38 -4.74 9.10
C ARG A 37 3.79 -5.32 9.21
N LEU A 38 3.94 -6.64 9.21
CA LEU A 38 5.23 -7.29 9.23
C LEU A 38 6.01 -7.03 7.93
N SER A 39 5.34 -7.04 6.78
CA SER A 39 5.94 -6.68 5.50
C SER A 39 6.41 -5.22 5.49
N ILE A 40 5.62 -4.31 6.05
CA ILE A 40 6.00 -2.90 6.24
C ILE A 40 7.23 -2.77 7.13
N ALA A 41 7.30 -3.50 8.26
CA ALA A 41 8.47 -3.50 9.14
C ALA A 41 9.74 -3.94 8.41
N ARG A 42 9.64 -4.95 7.55
CA ARG A 42 10.76 -5.41 6.71
C ARG A 42 11.24 -4.33 5.74
N ILE A 43 10.33 -3.56 5.15
CA ILE A 43 10.68 -2.45 4.25
C ILE A 43 11.39 -1.34 5.03
N PHE A 44 10.94 -0.98 6.22
CA PHE A 44 11.62 -0.02 7.08
C PHE A 44 13.06 -0.44 7.43
N LEU A 45 13.28 -1.74 7.69
CA LEU A 45 14.61 -2.28 7.93
C LEU A 45 15.49 -2.26 6.68
N LYS A 46 14.94 -2.68 5.55
CA LYS A 46 15.69 -2.79 4.29
C LYS A 46 15.99 -1.44 3.66
N ASN A 47 15.12 -0.46 3.89
CA ASN A 47 15.23 0.91 3.39
C ASN A 47 15.61 1.01 1.89
N PRO A 48 14.83 0.41 0.98
CA PRO A 48 15.16 0.37 -0.45
C PRO A 48 15.03 1.75 -1.10
N SER A 49 15.79 2.00 -2.17
CA SER A 49 15.69 3.23 -2.98
C SER A 49 14.46 3.24 -3.89
N ILE A 50 14.01 2.05 -4.31
CA ILE A 50 12.82 1.86 -5.14
C ILE A 50 11.84 1.00 -4.37
N LEU A 51 10.61 1.45 -4.27
CA LEU A 51 9.52 0.78 -3.58
C LEU A 51 8.41 0.45 -4.57
N ILE A 52 7.96 -0.80 -4.56
CA ILE A 52 6.80 -1.24 -5.33
C ILE A 52 5.72 -1.65 -4.35
N LEU A 53 4.57 -0.96 -4.42
CA LEU A 53 3.40 -1.21 -3.61
C LEU A 53 2.29 -1.77 -4.50
N ASP A 54 1.97 -3.05 -4.31
CA ASP A 54 0.79 -3.65 -4.93
C ASP A 54 -0.37 -3.59 -3.94
N GLU A 55 -1.38 -2.79 -4.27
CA GLU A 55 -2.54 -2.55 -3.42
C GLU A 55 -3.53 -3.72 -3.50
N ALA A 56 -3.12 -4.92 -3.12
CA ALA A 56 -4.01 -6.06 -2.93
C ALA A 56 -4.66 -5.96 -1.53
N THR A 57 -5.60 -5.04 -1.35
CA THR A 57 -6.36 -4.89 -0.11
C THR A 57 -7.56 -5.81 -0.10
N SER A 58 -7.37 -7.03 0.35
CA SER A 58 -8.50 -7.89 0.73
C SER A 58 -8.96 -7.50 2.15
N ALA A 59 -10.22 -7.09 2.27
CA ALA A 59 -11.03 -7.08 3.50
C ALA A 59 -10.29 -6.77 4.83
N LEU A 60 -9.59 -5.64 4.90
CA LEU A 60 -9.04 -5.13 6.13
C LEU A 60 -10.07 -4.22 6.83
N ASP A 61 -10.01 -4.17 8.16
CA ASP A 61 -10.78 -3.18 8.91
C ASP A 61 -10.26 -1.75 8.60
N THR A 62 -11.13 -0.77 8.75
CA THR A 62 -10.85 0.64 8.38
C THR A 62 -9.63 1.21 9.10
N GLN A 63 -9.40 0.84 10.38
CA GLN A 63 -8.27 1.36 11.15
C GLN A 63 -6.95 0.78 10.64
N THR A 64 -6.92 -0.51 10.36
CA THR A 64 -5.74 -1.18 9.78
C THR A 64 -5.43 -0.64 8.39
N GLU A 65 -6.45 -0.41 7.57
CA GLU A 65 -6.30 0.18 6.24
C GLU A 65 -5.70 1.60 6.31
N GLN A 66 -6.22 2.45 7.17
CA GLN A 66 -5.70 3.81 7.37
C GLN A 66 -4.25 3.78 7.87
N PHE A 67 -3.92 2.88 8.79
CA PHE A 67 -2.55 2.73 9.27
C PHE A 67 -1.61 2.31 8.14
N ILE A 68 -2.00 1.35 7.32
CA ILE A 68 -1.21 0.86 6.18
C ILE A 68 -0.99 1.99 5.17
N GLN A 69 -2.03 2.77 4.86
CA GLN A 69 -1.92 3.91 3.96
C GLN A 69 -0.94 4.95 4.49
N ASN A 70 -1.05 5.34 5.75
CA ASN A 70 -0.13 6.30 6.37
C ASN A 70 1.33 5.77 6.37
N SER A 71 1.51 4.46 6.56
CA SER A 71 2.83 3.84 6.51
C SER A 71 3.42 3.87 5.11
N PHE A 72 2.60 3.69 4.07
CA PHE A 72 3.03 3.80 2.68
C PHE A 72 3.42 5.24 2.32
N ASP A 73 2.68 6.23 2.79
CA ASP A 73 3.02 7.64 2.60
C ASP A 73 4.38 7.98 3.24
N GLU A 74 4.63 7.49 4.45
CA GLU A 74 5.93 7.64 5.12
C GLU A 74 7.07 6.92 4.36
N LEU A 75 6.82 5.68 3.93
CA LEU A 75 7.80 4.89 3.18
C LEU A 75 8.11 5.50 1.81
N SER A 76 7.17 6.18 1.20
CA SER A 76 7.34 6.80 -0.13
C SER A 76 8.23 8.05 -0.11
N LYS A 77 8.38 8.70 1.05
CA LYS A 77 9.17 9.91 1.17
C LYS A 77 10.63 9.69 0.80
N GLY A 78 11.17 10.55 -0.08
CA GLY A 78 12.58 10.54 -0.47
C GLY A 78 13.01 9.35 -1.33
N ARG A 79 12.07 8.63 -1.94
CA ARG A 79 12.38 7.48 -2.81
C ARG A 79 11.44 7.39 -4.01
N THR A 80 11.84 6.60 -5.00
CA THR A 80 10.98 6.30 -6.15
C THR A 80 9.98 5.21 -5.77
N THR A 81 8.70 5.52 -5.86
CA THR A 81 7.62 4.59 -5.50
C THR A 81 6.71 4.33 -6.69
N LEU A 82 6.53 3.05 -7.01
CA LEU A 82 5.54 2.57 -7.97
C LEU A 82 4.36 1.96 -7.20
N VAL A 83 3.17 2.50 -7.39
CA VAL A 83 1.94 2.01 -6.75
C VAL A 83 1.05 1.38 -7.81
N ILE A 84 0.68 0.11 -7.61
CA ILE A 84 -0.35 -0.55 -8.41
C ILE A 84 -1.67 -0.39 -7.64
N ALA A 85 -2.51 0.53 -8.10
CA ALA A 85 -3.70 0.93 -7.38
C ALA A 85 -4.96 0.25 -7.93
N HIS A 86 -5.74 -0.34 -7.02
CA HIS A 86 -7.09 -0.82 -7.27
C HIS A 86 -8.15 0.20 -6.79
N ARG A 87 -7.75 1.12 -5.89
CA ARG A 87 -8.59 2.21 -5.40
C ARG A 87 -8.02 3.55 -5.83
N LEU A 88 -8.77 4.27 -6.65
CA LEU A 88 -8.31 5.55 -7.21
C LEU A 88 -8.17 6.66 -6.14
N ALA A 89 -8.84 6.52 -5.00
CA ALA A 89 -8.70 7.47 -3.89
C ALA A 89 -7.24 7.61 -3.39
N THR A 90 -6.46 6.52 -3.47
CA THR A 90 -5.09 6.46 -2.94
C THR A 90 -4.06 7.12 -3.86
N ILE A 91 -4.39 7.35 -5.13
CA ILE A 91 -3.46 7.86 -6.15
C ILE A 91 -3.71 9.30 -6.59
N LYS A 92 -4.65 10.00 -5.98
CA LYS A 92 -4.95 11.40 -6.37
C LYS A 92 -3.75 12.34 -6.23
N ASN A 93 -2.88 12.10 -5.27
CA ASN A 93 -1.75 12.96 -4.91
C ASN A 93 -0.39 12.43 -5.41
N VAL A 94 -0.38 11.42 -6.27
CA VAL A 94 0.89 10.94 -6.86
C VAL A 94 1.39 11.89 -7.95
N ASP A 95 2.69 11.88 -8.21
CA ASP A 95 3.32 12.77 -9.19
C ASP A 95 2.91 12.43 -10.62
N ARG A 96 2.68 11.16 -10.91
CA ARG A 96 2.27 10.69 -12.22
C ARG A 96 1.42 9.43 -12.13
N ILE A 97 0.33 9.42 -12.86
CA ILE A 97 -0.55 8.27 -13.07
C ILE A 97 -0.29 7.72 -14.47
N ILE A 98 -0.22 6.41 -14.59
CA ILE A 98 -0.08 5.69 -15.86
C ILE A 98 -1.27 4.73 -15.97
N VAL A 99 -2.01 4.83 -17.05
CA VAL A 99 -3.12 3.92 -17.35
C VAL A 99 -2.63 2.88 -18.34
N VAL A 100 -2.69 1.62 -17.92
CA VAL A 100 -2.24 0.47 -18.71
C VAL A 100 -3.44 -0.37 -19.13
N THR A 101 -3.50 -0.70 -20.40
CA THR A 101 -4.49 -1.61 -21.00
C THR A 101 -3.78 -2.74 -21.74
N PRO A 102 -4.49 -3.72 -22.30
CA PRO A 102 -3.87 -4.72 -23.18
C PRO A 102 -3.09 -4.14 -24.35
N ASP A 103 -3.45 -2.93 -24.79
CA ASP A 103 -2.78 -2.22 -25.88
C ASP A 103 -1.52 -1.43 -25.42
N GLY A 104 -1.19 -1.49 -24.13
CA GLY A 104 -0.05 -0.82 -23.52
C GLY A 104 -0.44 0.39 -22.68
N ILE A 105 0.45 1.37 -22.59
CA ILE A 105 0.22 2.64 -21.89
C ILE A 105 -0.64 3.54 -22.77
N VAL A 106 -1.87 3.79 -22.37
CA VAL A 106 -2.84 4.59 -23.14
C VAL A 106 -2.97 6.03 -22.66
N GLU A 107 -2.72 6.27 -21.38
CA GLU A 107 -2.75 7.60 -20.77
C GLU A 107 -1.67 7.75 -19.71
N GLN A 108 -1.17 8.96 -19.55
CA GLN A 108 -0.27 9.34 -18.46
C GLN A 108 -0.41 10.80 -18.11
N GLY A 109 -0.27 11.14 -16.84
CA GLY A 109 -0.36 12.51 -16.35
C GLY A 109 -0.72 12.57 -14.87
N THR A 110 -1.03 13.76 -14.37
CA THR A 110 -1.57 13.97 -13.03
C THR A 110 -3.06 13.63 -12.98
N HIS A 111 -3.59 13.47 -11.79
CA HIS A 111 -5.04 13.27 -11.57
C HIS A 111 -5.88 14.32 -12.32
N LYS A 112 -5.53 15.59 -12.17
CA LYS A 112 -6.25 16.70 -12.80
C LYS A 112 -6.19 16.63 -14.33
N GLU A 113 -5.00 16.46 -14.90
CA GLU A 113 -4.79 16.36 -16.34
C GLU A 113 -5.58 15.20 -16.95
N LEU A 114 -5.60 14.05 -16.29
CA LEU A 114 -6.32 12.87 -16.79
C LEU A 114 -7.84 13.00 -16.67
N LEU A 115 -8.35 13.70 -15.66
CA LEU A 115 -9.78 14.02 -15.59
C LEU A 115 -10.18 15.00 -16.72
N GLU A 116 -9.36 16.02 -17.00
CA GLU A 116 -9.60 16.99 -18.09
C GLU A 116 -9.58 16.33 -19.48
N LYS A 117 -8.75 15.29 -19.65
CA LYS A 117 -8.73 14.47 -20.89
C LYS A 117 -10.03 13.72 -21.14
N ASN A 118 -10.79 13.42 -20.09
CA ASN A 118 -12.05 12.66 -20.16
C ASN A 118 -11.93 11.32 -20.88
N GLY A 119 -10.81 10.61 -20.67
CA GLY A 119 -10.50 9.31 -21.25
C GLY A 119 -10.68 8.16 -20.26
N HIS A 120 -9.91 7.08 -20.41
CA HIS A 120 -10.00 5.86 -19.58
C HIS A 120 -9.89 6.13 -18.08
N TYR A 121 -8.96 7.00 -17.66
CA TYR A 121 -8.83 7.33 -16.24
C TYR A 121 -10.10 8.02 -15.70
N ALA A 122 -10.63 8.97 -16.44
CA ALA A 122 -11.84 9.68 -16.05
C ALA A 122 -13.05 8.75 -15.94
N GLU A 123 -13.20 7.82 -16.89
CA GLU A 123 -14.25 6.79 -16.85
C GLU A 123 -14.14 5.91 -15.59
N LEU A 124 -12.96 5.41 -15.26
CA LEU A 124 -12.70 4.63 -14.04
C LEU A 124 -12.97 5.44 -12.77
N TYR A 125 -12.54 6.70 -12.77
CA TYR A 125 -12.74 7.57 -11.63
C TYR A 125 -14.24 7.83 -11.37
N TYR A 126 -14.99 8.19 -12.39
CA TYR A 126 -16.42 8.44 -12.26
C TYR A 126 -17.24 7.17 -12.00
N ALA A 127 -16.76 6.02 -12.42
CA ALA A 127 -17.36 4.74 -12.06
C ALA A 127 -17.25 4.44 -10.55
N GLN A 128 -16.16 4.88 -9.90
CA GLN A 128 -15.97 4.68 -8.46
C GLN A 128 -16.62 5.77 -7.59
N PHE A 129 -16.62 7.01 -8.04
CA PHE A 129 -17.00 8.17 -7.20
C PHE A 129 -18.24 8.92 -7.70
N GLY A 130 -18.76 8.57 -8.87
CA GLY A 130 -19.80 9.35 -9.53
C GLY A 130 -19.27 10.64 -10.16
N LYS A 131 -20.09 11.24 -11.01
CA LYS A 131 -19.80 12.56 -11.58
C LYS A 131 -20.14 13.66 -10.61
#